data_a49a6087a9d78c18e55254818ba4fa3e
#
_entry.id   a49a6087a9d78c18e55254818ba4fa3e
#
_cell.length_a   1.000
_cell.length_b   1.000
_cell.length_c   1.000
_cell.angle_alpha   90.00
_cell.angle_beta   90.00
_cell.angle_gamma   90.00
#
_symmetry.space_group_name_H-M   'P 1'
#
loop_
_entity.id
_entity.type
_entity.pdbx_description
1 polymer ?
#
loop_
_entity_poly.entity_id
_entity_poly.type
_entity_poly.pdbx_seq_one_letter_code
_entity_poly.pdbx_strand_id
1 'polypeptide(L)'
;MRTVLALTVFFFISLVLRVRARDLPTVQDSEAAQYVGKNVEVRGLVVAVYTSKKGNTFLNFGGKYPNQTFTGYIPAGSELARDRWTVTLQGNVIGITGTVEL
;
A
#
# COMPACT_ATOMS: atom_id res chain seq x y z
N MET A 1 3.81 6.13 15.44
CA MET A 1 4.07 6.85 14.24
C MET A 1 3.41 6.21 13.05
N ARG A 2 2.93 7.00 12.15
CA ARG A 2 2.21 6.45 11.05
C ARG A 2 2.94 6.70 9.76
N THR A 3 3.18 5.66 9.00
CA THR A 3 3.85 5.76 7.72
C THR A 3 2.83 5.50 6.63
N VAL A 4 2.78 6.37 5.65
CA VAL A 4 1.84 6.24 4.54
C VAL A 4 2.61 5.98 3.26
N LEU A 5 2.21 4.97 2.52
CA LEU A 5 2.82 4.66 1.26
C LEU A 5 1.91 5.13 0.14
N ALA A 6 2.41 6.03 -0.64
CA ALA A 6 1.65 6.47 -1.80
C ALA A 6 1.87 5.45 -2.90
N LEU A 7 0.80 4.95 -3.44
CA LEU A 7 0.83 3.75 -4.10
C LEU A 7 0.73 3.78 -5.52
N THR A 8 1.52 3.00 -6.10
CA THR A 8 1.35 2.66 -7.43
C THR A 8 1.35 1.20 -7.46
N VAL A 9 0.42 0.61 -7.90
CA VAL A 9 0.29 -0.75 -7.79
C VAL A 9 0.20 -1.48 -8.98
N PHE A 10 0.54 -2.62 -8.97
CA PHE A 10 0.46 -3.37 -9.97
C PHE A 10 0.64 -4.69 -10.00
N PHE A 11 -0.22 -5.44 -10.08
CA PHE A 11 -0.03 -6.70 -10.14
C PHE A 11 0.13 -7.15 -11.48
N PHE A 12 -0.58 -6.72 -12.39
CA PHE A 12 -0.64 -7.35 -13.60
C PHE A 12 0.04 -6.57 -14.57
N ILE A 13 0.89 -5.79 -14.18
CA ILE A 13 1.44 -4.97 -15.02
C ILE A 13 2.54 -5.55 -15.74
N SER A 14 2.88 -5.02 -16.78
CA SER A 14 3.77 -5.48 -17.77
C SER A 14 5.11 -5.98 -17.27
N LEU A 15 5.78 -6.71 -18.08
CA LEU A 15 7.08 -7.22 -17.78
C LEU A 15 8.07 -6.13 -17.45
N VAL A 16 7.90 -4.98 -18.04
CA VAL A 16 8.81 -3.87 -17.80
C VAL A 16 8.75 -3.46 -16.34
N LEU A 17 7.53 -3.35 -15.81
CA LEU A 17 7.39 -2.99 -14.43
C LEU A 17 7.85 -4.10 -13.52
N ARG A 18 7.69 -5.32 -13.95
CA ARG A 18 8.15 -6.43 -13.18
C ARG A 18 9.66 -6.41 -13.02
N VAL A 19 10.39 -6.02 -14.06
CA VAL A 19 11.82 -5.89 -13.98
C VAL A 19 12.19 -4.81 -12.98
N ARG A 20 11.47 -3.69 -13.03
CA ARG A 20 11.71 -2.64 -12.08
C ARG A 20 11.40 -3.07 -10.67
N ALA A 21 10.31 -3.78 -10.49
CA ALA A 21 9.93 -4.25 -9.17
C ALA A 21 10.99 -5.16 -8.56
N ARG A 22 11.75 -5.85 -9.40
CA ARG A 22 12.77 -6.70 -8.87
C ARG A 22 13.88 -5.94 -8.21
N ASP A 23 14.10 -4.70 -8.61
CA ASP A 23 15.17 -3.89 -8.06
C ASP A 23 14.73 -3.17 -6.80
N LEU A 24 13.46 -3.28 -6.43
CA LEU A 24 12.98 -2.64 -5.23
C LEU A 24 13.11 -3.57 -4.04
N PRO A 25 13.57 -3.07 -2.91
CA PRO A 25 13.59 -3.91 -1.72
C PRO A 25 12.16 -4.22 -1.29
N THR A 26 11.97 -5.42 -0.78
CA THR A 26 10.69 -5.84 -0.21
C THR A 26 10.84 -5.78 1.29
N VAL A 27 9.97 -5.04 1.96
CA VAL A 27 10.04 -4.88 3.40
C VAL A 27 8.70 -5.25 4.02
N GLN A 28 8.72 -5.64 5.29
CA GLN A 28 7.49 -5.94 6.00
C GLN A 28 6.84 -4.64 6.45
N ASP A 29 5.52 -4.67 6.62
CA ASP A 29 4.78 -3.50 7.07
C ASP A 29 5.35 -2.92 8.38
N SER A 30 5.79 -3.77 9.28
CA SER A 30 6.34 -3.32 10.55
C SER A 30 7.69 -2.62 10.42
N GLU A 31 8.36 -2.80 9.28
CA GLU A 31 9.65 -2.19 9.04
C GLU A 31 9.59 -0.96 8.14
N ALA A 32 8.42 -0.65 7.63
CA ALA A 32 8.28 0.41 6.63
C ALA A 32 8.77 1.78 7.13
N ALA A 33 8.64 2.04 8.42
CA ALA A 33 9.06 3.32 8.98
C ALA A 33 10.56 3.58 8.83
N GLN A 34 11.34 2.53 8.61
CA GLN A 34 12.79 2.66 8.44
C GLN A 34 13.15 3.07 7.02
N TYR A 35 12.17 3.10 6.13
CA TYR A 35 12.42 3.36 4.72
C TYR A 35 11.76 4.63 4.20
N VAL A 36 11.51 5.58 5.09
CA VAL A 36 10.90 6.85 4.72
C VAL A 36 11.74 7.54 3.64
N GLY A 37 11.08 7.98 2.58
CA GLY A 37 11.72 8.62 1.44
C GLY A 37 12.18 7.65 0.39
N LYS A 38 12.08 6.35 0.64
CA LYS A 38 12.55 5.34 -0.29
C LYS A 38 11.42 4.64 -1.01
N ASN A 39 11.71 4.18 -2.21
CA ASN A 39 10.76 3.46 -3.02
C ASN A 39 10.94 1.97 -2.71
N VAL A 40 9.91 1.35 -2.19
CA VAL A 40 9.99 -0.05 -1.76
C VAL A 40 8.68 -0.77 -2.03
N GLU A 41 8.72 -2.08 -1.90
CA GLU A 41 7.49 -2.88 -1.87
C GLU A 41 7.26 -3.24 -0.42
N VAL A 42 6.12 -2.85 0.13
CA VAL A 42 5.76 -3.21 1.50
C VAL A 42 4.79 -4.36 1.46
N ARG A 43 5.08 -5.43 2.19
CA ARG A 43 4.22 -6.60 2.25
C ARG A 43 3.65 -6.77 3.64
N GLY A 44 2.39 -7.17 3.70
CA GLY A 44 1.77 -7.43 4.98
C GLY A 44 0.30 -7.77 4.83
N LEU A 45 -0.33 -8.03 5.97
CA LEU A 45 -1.73 -8.36 6.03
C LEU A 45 -2.57 -7.09 6.12
N VAL A 46 -3.51 -6.95 5.20
CA VAL A 46 -4.44 -5.82 5.26
C VAL A 46 -5.53 -6.17 6.26
N VAL A 47 -5.58 -5.44 7.35
CA VAL A 47 -6.56 -5.69 8.40
C VAL A 47 -7.85 -4.92 8.14
N ALA A 48 -7.75 -3.76 7.55
CA ALA A 48 -8.94 -2.94 7.29
C ALA A 48 -8.75 -2.09 6.04
N VAL A 49 -9.84 -1.84 5.35
CA VAL A 49 -9.85 -0.98 4.18
C VAL A 49 -10.87 0.12 4.46
N TYR A 50 -10.48 1.36 4.22
CA TYR A 50 -11.37 2.49 4.45
C TYR A 50 -11.30 3.44 3.26
N THR A 51 -12.45 3.87 2.78
CA THR A 51 -12.50 4.86 1.70
C THR A 51 -13.18 6.12 2.24
N SER A 52 -12.50 7.24 2.12
CA SER A 52 -13.01 8.51 2.62
C SER A 52 -14.10 9.04 1.70
N LYS A 53 -14.79 10.08 2.15
CA LYS A 53 -15.81 10.73 1.34
C LYS A 53 -15.26 11.28 0.04
N LYS A 54 -13.99 11.65 0.04
CA LYS A 54 -13.34 12.16 -1.16
C LYS A 54 -12.88 11.06 -2.10
N GLY A 55 -13.06 9.81 -1.69
CA GLY A 55 -12.68 8.68 -2.53
C GLY A 55 -11.26 8.17 -2.36
N ASN A 56 -10.53 8.70 -1.40
CA ASN A 56 -9.19 8.19 -1.11
C ASN A 56 -9.33 6.90 -0.33
N THR A 57 -8.57 5.89 -0.70
CA THR A 57 -8.63 4.59 -0.03
C THR A 57 -7.39 4.38 0.82
N PHE A 58 -7.60 3.86 2.01
CA PHE A 58 -6.54 3.59 2.96
C PHE A 58 -6.57 2.10 3.31
N LEU A 59 -5.42 1.47 3.17
CA LEU A 59 -5.26 0.06 3.50
C LEU A 59 -4.44 0.00 4.78
N ASN A 60 -5.07 -0.40 5.87
CA ASN A 60 -4.37 -0.46 7.14
C ASN A 60 -3.80 -1.85 7.36
N PHE A 61 -2.48 -1.90 7.52
CA PHE A 61 -1.76 -3.14 7.70
C PHE A 61 -1.48 -3.37 9.17
N GLY A 62 -1.52 -4.59 9.59
CA GLY A 62 -1.10 -4.98 10.93
C GLY A 62 -2.10 -4.71 12.05
N GLY A 63 -3.01 -3.80 11.84
CA GLY A 63 -4.03 -3.47 12.84
C GLY A 63 -4.97 -2.43 12.29
N LYS A 64 -6.07 -2.21 12.99
CA LYS A 64 -7.00 -1.15 12.60
C LYS A 64 -6.48 0.17 13.13
N TYR A 65 -6.91 1.25 12.51
CA TYR A 65 -6.57 2.58 12.97
C TYR A 65 -7.03 2.75 14.42
N PRO A 66 -6.24 3.31 15.28
CA PRO A 66 -4.92 3.93 15.06
C PRO A 66 -3.75 3.00 15.37
N ASN A 67 -3.96 1.71 15.43
CA ASN A 67 -2.93 0.74 15.81
C ASN A 67 -2.27 0.06 14.62
N GLN A 68 -2.46 0.58 13.42
CA GLN A 68 -1.84 0.01 12.24
C GLN A 68 -0.33 0.21 12.26
N THR A 69 0.38 -0.76 11.69
CA THR A 69 1.83 -0.66 11.54
C THR A 69 2.17 0.21 10.34
N PHE A 70 1.28 0.25 9.35
CA PHE A 70 1.54 0.93 8.10
C PHE A 70 0.21 1.19 7.41
N THR A 71 0.12 2.27 6.66
CA THR A 71 -1.06 2.58 5.88
C THR A 71 -0.69 2.76 4.41
N GLY A 72 -1.33 1.98 3.55
CA GLY A 72 -1.22 2.16 2.11
C GLY A 72 -2.25 3.18 1.67
N TYR A 73 -1.85 4.11 0.81
CA TYR A 73 -2.73 5.19 0.37
C TYR A 73 -2.97 5.10 -1.13
N ILE A 74 -4.23 5.06 -1.53
CA ILE A 74 -4.62 5.03 -2.94
C ILE A 74 -5.44 6.29 -3.21
N PRO A 75 -4.87 7.25 -3.93
CA PRO A 75 -5.58 8.51 -4.21
C PRO A 75 -6.84 8.27 -5.02
N ALA A 76 -7.85 9.07 -4.78
CA ALA A 76 -9.13 8.97 -5.46
C ALA A 76 -9.03 9.03 -6.98
N GLY A 77 -8.07 9.77 -7.49
CA GLY A 77 -7.93 9.92 -8.93
C GLY A 77 -7.19 8.79 -9.63
N SER A 78 -6.70 7.81 -8.87
CA SER A 78 -5.94 6.73 -9.49
C SER A 78 -6.88 5.68 -10.07
N GLU A 79 -6.39 4.92 -11.04
CA GLU A 79 -7.19 3.87 -11.61
C GLU A 79 -7.57 2.84 -10.58
N LEU A 80 -6.71 2.61 -9.62
CA LEU A 80 -6.96 1.61 -8.60
C LEU A 80 -8.13 1.97 -7.69
N ALA A 81 -8.44 3.24 -7.56
CA ALA A 81 -9.53 3.68 -6.72
C ALA A 81 -10.87 3.64 -7.44
N ARG A 82 -10.84 3.41 -8.75
CA ARG A 82 -12.04 3.50 -9.56
C ARG A 82 -13.07 2.44 -9.24
N ASP A 83 -12.61 1.22 -9.04
CA ASP A 83 -13.52 0.12 -8.77
C ASP A 83 -13.44 -0.22 -7.30
N ARG A 84 -14.47 -0.80 -6.79
CA ARG A 84 -14.51 -1.14 -5.38
C ARG A 84 -13.80 -2.44 -5.04
N TRP A 85 -12.97 -2.90 -5.92
CA TRP A 85 -12.26 -4.16 -5.70
C TRP A 85 -11.32 -4.08 -4.50
N THR A 86 -10.93 -2.89 -4.11
CA THR A 86 -9.98 -2.75 -2.99
C THR A 86 -10.53 -3.31 -1.70
N VAL A 87 -11.87 -3.36 -1.54
CA VAL A 87 -12.45 -3.93 -0.33
C VAL A 87 -12.12 -5.42 -0.21
N THR A 88 -11.85 -6.08 -1.33
CA THR A 88 -11.52 -7.50 -1.32
C THR A 88 -10.12 -7.77 -0.78
N LEU A 89 -9.33 -6.71 -0.60
CA LEU A 89 -7.97 -6.88 -0.08
C LEU A 89 -7.97 -7.12 1.42
N GLN A 90 -9.06 -6.77 2.11
CA GLN A 90 -9.11 -6.95 3.54
C GLN A 90 -9.00 -8.44 3.89
N GLY A 91 -8.14 -8.74 4.82
CA GLY A 91 -7.89 -10.12 5.22
C GLY A 91 -6.85 -10.84 4.37
N ASN A 92 -6.25 -10.15 3.42
CA ASN A 92 -5.26 -10.76 2.53
C ASN A 92 -3.87 -10.17 2.72
N VAL A 93 -2.87 -10.98 2.43
CA VAL A 93 -1.49 -10.52 2.42
C VAL A 93 -1.21 -9.99 1.03
N ILE A 94 -0.77 -8.76 0.94
CA ILE A 94 -0.50 -8.14 -0.35
C ILE A 94 0.81 -7.37 -0.33
N GLY A 95 1.29 -7.04 -1.50
CA GLY A 95 2.44 -6.15 -1.67
C GLY A 95 1.97 -4.84 -2.27
N ILE A 96 2.52 -3.74 -1.78
CA ILE A 96 2.16 -2.43 -2.27
C ILE A 96 3.46 -1.68 -2.52
N THR A 97 3.60 -1.10 -3.70
CA THR A 97 4.83 -0.46 -4.12
C THR A 97 4.66 1.06 -4.20
N GLY A 98 5.62 1.77 -3.73
CA GLY A 98 5.62 3.22 -3.80
C GLY A 98 6.65 3.83 -2.87
N THR A 99 6.54 5.13 -2.65
CA THR A 99 7.47 5.85 -1.78
C THR A 99 6.88 5.94 -0.38
N VAL A 100 7.68 5.58 0.61
CA VAL A 100 7.25 5.64 1.99
C VAL A 100 7.32 7.08 2.47
N GLU A 101 6.25 7.55 3.11
CA GLU A 101 6.17 8.91 3.63
C GLU A 101 5.68 8.87 5.07
N LEU A 102 5.98 9.90 5.80
CA LEU A 102 5.47 10.04 7.16
C LEU A 102 4.16 10.76 7.17
#